data_c15e6c9168116f51416b841736f43fa5
#
_entry.id   c15e6c9168116f51416b841736f43fa5
#
_cell.length_a   1.000
_cell.length_b   1.000
_cell.length_c   1.000
_cell.angle_alpha   90.00
_cell.angle_beta   90.00
_cell.angle_gamma   90.00
#
_symmetry.space_group_name_H-M   'P 1'
#
loop_
_entity.id
_entity.type
_entity.pdbx_description
1 polymer ?
#
loop_
_entity_poly.entity_id
_entity_poly.type
_entity_poly.pdbx_seq_one_letter_code
_entity_poly.pdbx_strand_id
1 'polypeptide(L)'
;MVAEAPAIDPLLPFNDAVPGAVIGTWAEDTDKAYFVAPDKLLPLLTYLRDKEQYDLLSSVTCVDYSTYKGKLRAGINERFDVVYHLYSTKKGGGPIRLHVRVPESETIPSATSVYPGANLQEREVYDLFGIKFEGHPNLRRVLTWEGFHGHPLRKDWKEAYYEEDAKPFKSRHPGGSYQWHEDKLPWGDNNTYPSGWDPDSWKEPVTYVPVSQAPYHGYGDLDTQSIVINLGPHHPSTHGVFRMLTRVEGETILALEPEMGYLHRNHEKIGERNTWLMNMPFTDRLDYINSMSNNLGYALAVEKLLDIEVPERAQYIRVIMAEFTRIINHTWSIGFILNDLGALQTPALYAIEEREMILDLFEEVSGSRMMCNYMRFGGVVRDLTPGWVDRAKYLAYDRLPRALDQLDELLSGNEIVKARGRGVGYLPAADLIALSVTGPMLRAAGVPYDIRKVEPYCIYDRFDFDVPTLPDSDIYARYYIRLLEARESVKIL
;
A
#
# COMPACT_ATOMS: atom_id res chain seq x y z
N MET A 1 15.29 -9.05 42.46
CA MET A 1 13.86 -9.25 42.60
C MET A 1 13.36 -9.62 41.22
N VAL A 2 12.93 -10.86 41.05
CA VAL A 2 12.29 -11.30 39.79
C VAL A 2 10.96 -10.58 39.74
N ALA A 3 10.74 -9.75 38.73
CA ALA A 3 9.43 -9.12 38.53
C ALA A 3 8.40 -10.24 38.35
N GLU A 4 7.41 -10.29 39.21
CA GLU A 4 6.26 -11.19 39.03
C GLU A 4 5.64 -10.89 37.67
N ALA A 5 5.41 -11.93 36.89
CA ALA A 5 4.69 -11.83 35.64
C ALA A 5 3.31 -11.18 35.92
N PRO A 6 2.86 -10.21 35.10
CA PRO A 6 1.55 -9.59 35.32
C PRO A 6 0.46 -10.66 35.38
N ALA A 7 -0.43 -10.55 36.34
CA ALA A 7 -1.55 -11.46 36.47
C ALA A 7 -2.38 -11.44 35.17
N ILE A 8 -2.59 -12.62 34.58
CA ILE A 8 -3.41 -12.77 33.35
C ILE A 8 -4.85 -12.40 33.72
N ASP A 9 -5.37 -11.34 33.14
CA ASP A 9 -6.77 -10.98 33.26
C ASP A 9 -7.62 -11.83 32.29
N PRO A 10 -8.38 -12.81 32.78
CA PRO A 10 -9.19 -13.68 31.94
C PRO A 10 -10.40 -12.96 31.28
N LEU A 11 -10.69 -11.74 31.70
CA LEU A 11 -11.79 -10.93 31.13
C LEU A 11 -11.36 -10.20 29.84
N LEU A 12 -10.06 -10.17 29.53
CA LEU A 12 -9.60 -9.59 28.28
C LEU A 12 -9.92 -10.52 27.10
N PRO A 13 -10.35 -9.96 25.96
CA PRO A 13 -10.69 -10.75 24.77
C PRO A 13 -9.55 -11.68 24.35
N PHE A 14 -9.91 -12.89 23.92
CA PHE A 14 -9.00 -13.96 23.44
C PHE A 14 -8.09 -14.60 24.50
N ASN A 15 -8.06 -14.14 25.75
CA ASN A 15 -7.23 -14.73 26.79
C ASN A 15 -7.75 -16.09 27.32
N ASP A 16 -9.00 -16.42 27.03
CA ASP A 16 -9.56 -17.77 27.24
C ASP A 16 -8.99 -18.77 26.24
N ALA A 17 -8.72 -18.34 25.00
CA ALA A 17 -8.18 -19.19 23.94
C ALA A 17 -6.64 -19.17 23.90
N VAL A 18 -6.01 -18.02 24.12
CA VAL A 18 -4.55 -17.83 24.14
C VAL A 18 -4.18 -17.10 25.43
N PRO A 19 -3.94 -17.81 26.51
CA PRO A 19 -3.73 -17.22 27.84
C PRO A 19 -2.57 -16.21 27.86
N GLY A 20 -2.86 -15.00 28.35
CA GLY A 20 -1.88 -13.92 28.47
C GLY A 20 -1.49 -13.26 27.15
N ALA A 21 -2.20 -13.52 26.07
CA ALA A 21 -1.91 -12.87 24.77
C ALA A 21 -2.28 -11.39 24.80
N VAL A 22 -3.48 -11.05 25.28
CA VAL A 22 -3.92 -9.68 25.43
C VAL A 22 -3.59 -9.16 26.81
N ILE A 23 -2.77 -8.12 26.89
CA ILE A 23 -2.31 -7.49 28.14
C ILE A 23 -3.02 -6.16 28.42
N GLY A 24 -3.85 -5.69 27.50
CA GLY A 24 -4.64 -4.47 27.66
C GLY A 24 -5.46 -4.15 26.42
N THR A 25 -6.39 -3.21 26.58
CA THR A 25 -7.24 -2.71 25.49
C THR A 25 -7.10 -1.21 25.38
N TRP A 26 -7.36 -0.67 24.18
CA TRP A 26 -7.47 0.77 23.98
C TRP A 26 -8.91 1.19 24.33
N ALA A 27 -9.17 1.56 25.60
CA ALA A 27 -10.51 1.69 26.17
C ALA A 27 -11.36 2.85 25.58
N GLU A 28 -10.73 3.82 24.92
CA GLU A 28 -11.42 4.97 24.33
C GLU A 28 -11.70 4.76 22.83
N ASP A 29 -11.30 3.62 22.31
CA ASP A 29 -11.40 3.33 20.89
C ASP A 29 -12.65 2.50 20.61
N THR A 30 -13.50 2.97 19.72
CA THR A 30 -14.62 2.22 19.18
C THR A 30 -14.17 1.05 18.31
N ASP A 31 -12.92 1.11 17.82
CA ASP A 31 -12.28 0.03 17.09
C ASP A 31 -11.65 -1.00 18.04
N LYS A 32 -11.62 -2.24 17.60
CA LYS A 32 -11.08 -3.38 18.36
C LYS A 32 -9.55 -3.32 18.41
N ALA A 33 -9.00 -2.57 19.35
CA ALA A 33 -7.56 -2.36 19.52
C ALA A 33 -7.06 -3.01 20.82
N TYR A 34 -6.06 -3.89 20.70
CA TYR A 34 -5.56 -4.73 21.78
C TYR A 34 -4.04 -4.63 21.89
N PHE A 35 -3.53 -4.48 23.11
CA PHE A 35 -2.10 -4.63 23.39
C PHE A 35 -1.77 -6.09 23.57
N VAL A 36 -0.75 -6.57 22.88
CA VAL A 36 -0.39 -7.99 22.78
C VAL A 36 1.03 -8.21 23.32
N ALA A 37 1.20 -9.25 24.13
CA ALA A 37 2.50 -9.68 24.58
C ALA A 37 3.33 -10.20 23.39
N PRO A 38 4.59 -9.75 23.19
CA PRO A 38 5.38 -10.11 22.02
C PRO A 38 5.53 -11.63 21.81
N ASP A 39 5.75 -12.39 22.89
CA ASP A 39 5.89 -13.86 22.86
C ASP A 39 4.59 -14.60 22.50
N LYS A 40 3.44 -13.95 22.63
CA LYS A 40 2.12 -14.49 22.31
C LYS A 40 1.58 -14.02 20.96
N LEU A 41 2.31 -13.21 20.23
CA LEU A 41 1.85 -12.67 18.94
C LEU A 41 1.47 -13.78 17.94
N LEU A 42 2.38 -14.72 17.67
CA LEU A 42 2.11 -15.79 16.69
C LEU A 42 0.96 -16.70 17.08
N PRO A 43 0.87 -17.21 18.33
CA PRO A 43 -0.30 -17.97 18.78
C PRO A 43 -1.62 -17.20 18.61
N LEU A 44 -1.64 -15.90 18.93
CA LEU A 44 -2.83 -15.08 18.78
C LEU A 44 -3.19 -14.85 17.31
N LEU A 45 -2.22 -14.51 16.44
CA LEU A 45 -2.44 -14.35 15.00
C LEU A 45 -2.98 -15.65 14.37
N THR A 46 -2.44 -16.80 14.76
CA THR A 46 -2.93 -18.11 14.30
C THR A 46 -4.38 -18.35 14.74
N TYR A 47 -4.69 -18.06 15.97
CA TYR A 47 -6.07 -18.18 16.49
C TYR A 47 -7.04 -17.24 15.77
N LEU A 48 -6.67 -15.98 15.58
CA LEU A 48 -7.48 -15.00 14.89
C LEU A 48 -7.75 -15.38 13.43
N ARG A 49 -6.75 -15.89 12.71
CA ARG A 49 -6.91 -16.40 11.35
C ARG A 49 -7.81 -17.63 11.29
N ASP A 50 -7.49 -18.65 12.07
CA ASP A 50 -8.06 -20.01 11.92
C ASP A 50 -9.44 -20.15 12.59
N LYS A 51 -9.68 -19.46 13.69
CA LYS A 51 -10.92 -19.55 14.50
C LYS A 51 -11.81 -18.33 14.32
N GLU A 52 -11.22 -17.14 14.38
CA GLU A 52 -11.96 -15.88 14.29
C GLU A 52 -12.10 -15.36 12.86
N GLN A 53 -11.53 -16.06 11.88
CA GLN A 53 -11.62 -15.72 10.44
C GLN A 53 -11.11 -14.31 10.07
N TYR A 54 -10.14 -13.80 10.80
CA TYR A 54 -9.38 -12.62 10.39
C TYR A 54 -8.28 -13.07 9.43
N ASP A 55 -8.66 -13.32 8.19
CA ASP A 55 -7.84 -13.97 7.17
C ASP A 55 -6.97 -13.00 6.35
N LEU A 56 -7.23 -11.70 6.45
CA LEU A 56 -6.52 -10.67 5.69
C LEU A 56 -5.71 -9.76 6.63
N LEU A 57 -4.39 -9.78 6.48
CA LEU A 57 -3.49 -8.78 7.09
C LEU A 57 -3.41 -7.56 6.18
N SER A 58 -4.05 -6.46 6.55
CA SER A 58 -4.07 -5.26 5.71
C SER A 58 -2.76 -4.47 5.78
N SER A 59 -2.25 -4.26 6.99
CA SER A 59 -0.98 -3.54 7.14
C SER A 59 -0.24 -3.89 8.42
N VAL A 60 1.09 -3.79 8.36
CA VAL A 60 1.98 -3.75 9.52
C VAL A 60 2.72 -2.43 9.47
N THR A 61 2.63 -1.65 10.54
CA THR A 61 3.29 -0.35 10.65
C THR A 61 3.93 -0.18 12.01
N CYS A 62 4.72 0.86 12.20
CA CYS A 62 5.38 1.14 13.46
C CYS A 62 5.25 2.61 13.85
N VAL A 63 5.16 2.86 15.14
CA VAL A 63 5.15 4.21 15.73
C VAL A 63 6.31 4.34 16.70
N ASP A 64 7.10 5.40 16.59
CA ASP A 64 8.13 5.78 17.56
C ASP A 64 7.57 6.83 18.53
N TYR A 65 7.42 6.48 19.79
CA TYR A 65 6.89 7.34 20.85
C TYR A 65 7.95 8.15 21.60
N SER A 66 9.23 8.08 21.24
CA SER A 66 10.31 8.73 22.00
C SER A 66 10.14 10.23 22.20
N THR A 67 9.46 10.93 21.29
CA THR A 67 9.16 12.37 21.40
C THR A 67 7.73 12.69 21.83
N TYR A 68 6.92 11.67 22.09
CA TYR A 68 5.53 11.84 22.46
C TYR A 68 5.41 12.40 23.89
N LYS A 69 4.75 13.54 24.04
CA LYS A 69 4.59 14.27 25.31
C LYS A 69 3.30 13.90 26.07
N GLY A 70 2.43 13.14 25.44
CA GLY A 70 1.20 12.64 26.07
C GLY A 70 1.48 11.53 27.08
N LYS A 71 0.51 11.22 27.93
CA LYS A 71 0.58 10.02 28.77
C LYS A 71 0.39 8.80 27.89
N LEU A 72 1.45 8.06 27.67
CA LEU A 72 1.32 6.66 27.28
C LEU A 72 0.53 5.97 28.37
N ARG A 73 -0.40 5.07 28.02
CA ARG A 73 -1.26 4.40 29.00
C ARG A 73 -0.44 3.72 30.07
N ALA A 74 -0.97 3.73 31.29
CA ALA A 74 -0.30 3.21 32.48
C ALA A 74 0.28 1.80 32.22
N GLY A 75 1.57 1.66 32.45
CA GLY A 75 2.30 0.40 32.37
C GLY A 75 2.97 0.07 31.03
N ILE A 76 2.83 0.90 30.00
CA ILE A 76 3.45 0.68 28.69
C ILE A 76 4.43 1.83 28.38
N ASN A 77 5.70 1.61 28.70
CA ASN A 77 6.75 2.63 28.56
C ASN A 77 7.71 2.34 27.38
N GLU A 78 7.34 1.39 26.51
CA GLU A 78 8.20 0.99 25.42
C GLU A 78 8.21 2.04 24.31
N ARG A 79 9.37 2.19 23.67
CA ARG A 79 9.60 3.21 22.64
C ARG A 79 8.79 2.98 21.38
N PHE A 80 8.80 1.74 20.89
CA PHE A 80 8.16 1.39 19.62
C PHE A 80 6.87 0.64 19.82
N ASP A 81 5.93 0.87 18.91
CA ASP A 81 4.66 0.18 18.83
C ASP A 81 4.47 -0.36 17.41
N VAL A 82 4.58 -1.66 17.24
CA VAL A 82 4.31 -2.32 15.97
C VAL A 82 2.84 -2.69 15.92
N VAL A 83 2.13 -2.17 14.92
CA VAL A 83 0.68 -2.28 14.80
C VAL A 83 0.30 -3.15 13.61
N TYR A 84 -0.46 -4.20 13.86
CA TYR A 84 -1.00 -5.10 12.85
C TYR A 84 -2.48 -4.82 12.66
N HIS A 85 -2.92 -4.61 11.41
CA HIS A 85 -4.32 -4.41 11.06
C HIS A 85 -4.85 -5.65 10.35
N LEU A 86 -5.81 -6.32 10.98
CA LEU A 86 -6.40 -7.57 10.48
C LEU A 86 -7.86 -7.36 10.10
N TYR A 87 -8.23 -7.82 8.92
CA TYR A 87 -9.62 -7.82 8.44
C TYR A 87 -10.10 -9.24 8.19
N SER A 88 -11.42 -9.39 8.12
CA SER A 88 -12.05 -10.62 7.65
C SER A 88 -12.67 -10.39 6.28
N THR A 89 -12.29 -11.23 5.31
CA THR A 89 -12.94 -11.21 3.99
C THR A 89 -14.34 -11.79 4.00
N LYS A 90 -14.73 -12.46 5.12
CA LYS A 90 -16.00 -13.20 5.26
C LYS A 90 -17.00 -12.52 6.18
N LYS A 91 -16.55 -12.02 7.34
CA LYS A 91 -17.45 -11.47 8.36
C LYS A 91 -17.75 -9.98 8.16
N GLY A 92 -16.88 -9.23 7.49
CA GLY A 92 -16.93 -7.78 7.49
C GLY A 92 -16.67 -7.18 8.89
N GLY A 93 -16.96 -5.91 9.07
CA GLY A 93 -17.03 -5.29 10.40
C GLY A 93 -15.76 -4.64 10.92
N GLY A 94 -14.91 -4.12 10.05
CA GLY A 94 -13.74 -3.31 10.41
C GLY A 94 -12.55 -4.10 10.92
N PRO A 95 -11.41 -3.43 11.13
CA PRO A 95 -10.19 -4.09 11.54
C PRO A 95 -10.17 -4.46 13.01
N ILE A 96 -9.44 -5.55 13.32
CA ILE A 96 -8.80 -5.71 14.62
C ILE A 96 -7.40 -5.09 14.53
N ARG A 97 -7.03 -4.28 15.49
CA ARG A 97 -5.67 -3.74 15.64
C ARG A 97 -4.96 -4.39 16.78
N LEU A 98 -3.79 -4.97 16.50
CA LEU A 98 -2.92 -5.54 17.53
C LEU A 98 -1.70 -4.63 17.67
N HIS A 99 -1.49 -4.14 18.87
CA HIS A 99 -0.39 -3.29 19.26
C HIS A 99 0.66 -4.09 20.02
N VAL A 100 1.84 -4.23 19.44
CA VAL A 100 2.98 -4.92 20.07
C VAL A 100 4.01 -3.88 20.46
N ARG A 101 4.15 -3.64 21.77
CA ARG A 101 5.15 -2.73 22.30
C ARG A 101 6.49 -3.40 22.39
N VAL A 102 7.51 -2.75 21.83
CA VAL A 102 8.84 -3.32 21.70
C VAL A 102 9.88 -2.34 22.24
N PRO A 103 10.70 -2.75 23.22
CA PRO A 103 11.89 -1.99 23.60
C PRO A 103 12.90 -1.98 22.44
N GLU A 104 13.75 -0.96 22.42
CA GLU A 104 14.68 -0.72 21.34
C GLU A 104 15.67 -1.89 21.08
N SER A 105 15.98 -2.64 22.11
CA SER A 105 16.95 -3.76 22.09
C SER A 105 16.36 -5.12 21.79
N GLU A 106 15.02 -5.24 21.70
CA GLU A 106 14.36 -6.53 21.56
C GLU A 106 13.91 -6.80 20.12
N THR A 107 13.63 -8.07 19.86
CA THR A 107 13.05 -8.57 18.60
C THR A 107 11.62 -9.03 18.84
N ILE A 108 10.82 -9.05 17.79
CA ILE A 108 9.47 -9.61 17.81
C ILE A 108 9.39 -10.78 16.83
N PRO A 109 8.56 -11.79 17.10
CA PRO A 109 8.34 -12.87 16.14
C PRO A 109 7.74 -12.36 14.83
N SER A 110 8.25 -12.84 13.70
CA SER A 110 7.73 -12.48 12.38
C SER A 110 6.36 -13.11 12.14
N ALA A 111 5.40 -12.34 11.67
CA ALA A 111 4.06 -12.81 11.30
C ALA A 111 4.03 -13.55 9.95
N THR A 112 5.14 -13.62 9.21
CA THR A 112 5.21 -14.22 7.87
C THR A 112 4.82 -15.70 7.83
N SER A 113 5.00 -16.43 8.92
CA SER A 113 4.56 -17.84 9.03
C SER A 113 3.03 -17.99 9.07
N VAL A 114 2.32 -16.95 9.48
CA VAL A 114 0.86 -16.92 9.57
C VAL A 114 0.25 -16.16 8.39
N TYR A 115 0.82 -15.01 8.07
CA TYR A 115 0.42 -14.13 6.96
C TYR A 115 1.64 -13.85 6.08
N PRO A 116 1.81 -14.57 4.96
CA PRO A 116 2.94 -14.34 4.04
C PRO A 116 3.03 -12.89 3.53
N GLY A 117 1.90 -12.17 3.44
CA GLY A 117 1.85 -10.76 3.08
C GLY A 117 2.57 -9.82 4.06
N ALA A 118 2.88 -10.26 5.28
CA ALA A 118 3.70 -9.51 6.21
C ALA A 118 5.14 -9.29 5.73
N ASN A 119 5.63 -10.11 4.80
CA ASN A 119 7.05 -10.10 4.38
C ASN A 119 7.57 -8.70 4.03
N LEU A 120 6.98 -8.06 3.03
CA LEU A 120 7.43 -6.73 2.60
C LEU A 120 7.13 -5.65 3.63
N GLN A 121 6.04 -5.78 4.37
CA GLN A 121 5.62 -4.80 5.37
C GLN A 121 6.54 -4.82 6.62
N GLU A 122 6.93 -6.00 7.09
CA GLU A 122 7.90 -6.14 8.18
C GLU A 122 9.30 -5.65 7.75
N ARG A 123 9.69 -5.88 6.49
CA ARG A 123 10.91 -5.31 5.93
C ARG A 123 10.86 -3.78 5.88
N GLU A 124 9.71 -3.19 5.59
CA GLU A 124 9.52 -1.74 5.64
C GLU A 124 9.68 -1.21 7.07
N VAL A 125 9.07 -1.86 8.06
CA VAL A 125 9.26 -1.51 9.48
C VAL A 125 10.72 -1.67 9.90
N TYR A 126 11.39 -2.75 9.49
CA TYR A 126 12.82 -2.91 9.73
C TYR A 126 13.65 -1.80 9.07
N ASP A 127 13.39 -1.51 7.80
CA ASP A 127 14.14 -0.50 7.04
C ASP A 127 14.01 0.89 7.64
N LEU A 128 12.79 1.31 8.01
CA LEU A 128 12.51 2.68 8.42
C LEU A 128 12.63 2.93 9.93
N PHE A 129 12.49 1.89 10.77
CA PHE A 129 12.55 2.00 12.25
C PHE A 129 13.64 1.14 12.90
N GLY A 130 14.18 0.13 12.21
CA GLY A 130 15.20 -0.76 12.75
C GLY A 130 14.68 -1.88 13.63
N ILE A 131 13.37 -2.16 13.62
CA ILE A 131 12.78 -3.25 14.39
C ILE A 131 13.13 -4.59 13.72
N LYS A 132 13.65 -5.53 14.50
CA LYS A 132 14.05 -6.86 14.01
C LYS A 132 12.92 -7.86 14.20
N PHE A 133 12.68 -8.67 13.17
CA PHE A 133 11.65 -9.71 13.17
C PHE A 133 12.29 -11.09 13.19
N GLU A 134 12.15 -11.80 14.29
CA GLU A 134 12.70 -13.15 14.45
C GLU A 134 11.95 -14.16 13.58
N GLY A 135 12.69 -14.98 12.82
CA GLY A 135 12.10 -15.96 11.91
C GLY A 135 11.61 -15.39 10.57
N HIS A 136 11.88 -14.11 10.29
CA HIS A 136 11.57 -13.53 8.97
C HIS A 136 12.46 -14.16 7.88
N PRO A 137 11.89 -14.61 6.74
CA PRO A 137 12.63 -15.35 5.73
C PRO A 137 13.68 -14.51 4.97
N ASN A 138 13.52 -13.20 4.92
CA ASN A 138 14.38 -12.30 4.14
C ASN A 138 14.35 -10.88 4.72
N LEU A 139 14.87 -10.70 5.93
CA LEU A 139 14.87 -9.40 6.62
C LEU A 139 16.02 -8.53 6.12
N ARG A 140 15.77 -7.76 5.06
CA ARG A 140 16.69 -6.77 4.49
C ARG A 140 15.92 -5.50 4.14
N ARG A 141 16.63 -4.42 3.85
CA ARG A 141 15.98 -3.16 3.44
C ARG A 141 15.14 -3.37 2.19
N VAL A 142 14.08 -2.57 2.03
CA VAL A 142 13.14 -2.68 0.92
C VAL A 142 12.94 -1.35 0.20
N LEU A 143 12.93 -0.23 0.91
CA LEU A 143 12.69 1.11 0.37
C LEU A 143 13.97 1.94 0.25
N THR A 144 14.90 1.77 1.18
CA THR A 144 16.21 2.41 1.12
C THR A 144 17.24 1.46 0.53
N TRP A 145 18.33 2.00 -0.01
CA TRP A 145 19.41 1.15 -0.55
C TRP A 145 20.20 0.47 0.56
N GLU A 146 20.90 -0.62 0.26
CA GLU A 146 21.63 -1.43 1.25
C GLU A 146 22.73 -0.66 2.01
N GLY A 147 23.35 0.34 1.40
CA GLY A 147 24.32 1.21 2.05
C GLY A 147 23.72 2.41 2.79
N PHE A 148 22.41 2.45 2.98
CA PHE A 148 21.78 3.55 3.73
C PHE A 148 22.04 3.38 5.24
N HIS A 149 22.58 4.40 5.88
CA HIS A 149 22.85 4.39 7.31
C HIS A 149 21.66 4.92 8.12
N GLY A 150 21.29 4.18 9.14
CA GLY A 150 20.22 4.54 10.06
C GLY A 150 18.82 4.20 9.56
N HIS A 151 17.83 4.70 10.29
CA HIS A 151 16.41 4.39 10.10
C HIS A 151 15.60 5.69 10.11
N PRO A 152 15.17 6.19 8.94
CA PRO A 152 14.74 7.58 8.79
C PRO A 152 13.44 7.95 9.51
N LEU A 153 12.57 7.00 9.86
CA LEU A 153 11.35 7.31 10.61
C LEU A 153 11.53 7.31 12.15
N ARG A 154 12.72 6.95 12.64
CA ARG A 154 13.02 7.16 14.06
C ARG A 154 13.02 8.65 14.37
N LYS A 155 12.50 9.02 15.53
CA LYS A 155 12.40 10.44 15.95
C LYS A 155 13.76 11.06 16.31
N ASP A 156 14.74 10.24 16.64
CA ASP A 156 16.12 10.64 16.91
C ASP A 156 16.99 10.67 15.65
N TRP A 157 16.49 10.18 14.51
CA TRP A 157 17.22 10.26 13.26
C TRP A 157 17.32 11.71 12.78
N LYS A 158 18.54 12.13 12.51
CA LYS A 158 18.86 13.46 12.02
C LYS A 158 19.32 13.38 10.59
N GLU A 159 18.65 14.12 9.74
CA GLU A 159 19.03 14.25 8.35
C GLU A 159 20.18 15.26 8.25
N ALA A 160 21.39 14.76 8.04
CA ALA A 160 22.61 15.57 7.96
C ALA A 160 22.50 16.71 6.94
N TYR A 161 21.70 16.54 5.92
CA TYR A 161 21.53 17.51 4.84
C TYR A 161 20.80 18.80 5.26
N TYR A 162 19.87 18.72 6.23
CA TYR A 162 19.09 19.89 6.71
C TYR A 162 19.65 20.54 7.97
N GLU A 163 20.55 19.87 8.65
CA GLU A 163 21.17 20.39 9.88
C GLU A 163 22.45 21.21 9.60
N GLU A 164 22.97 21.11 8.39
CA GLU A 164 24.06 21.98 7.98
C GLU A 164 23.55 23.39 7.70
N ASP A 165 24.24 24.43 8.19
CA ASP A 165 24.08 25.82 7.77
C ASP A 165 24.28 26.01 6.26
N ALA A 166 24.74 24.99 5.57
CA ALA A 166 24.86 24.92 4.12
C ALA A 166 23.48 24.71 3.51
N LYS A 167 23.01 25.68 2.77
CA LYS A 167 21.76 25.62 2.03
C LYS A 167 21.76 24.42 1.06
N PRO A 168 20.60 23.78 0.84
CA PRO A 168 20.46 22.56 0.02
C PRO A 168 21.08 22.64 -1.37
N PHE A 169 21.22 23.82 -1.94
CA PHE A 169 21.74 24.03 -3.30
C PHE A 169 23.19 24.52 -3.35
N LYS A 170 23.88 24.63 -2.22
CA LYS A 170 25.31 24.90 -2.25
C LYS A 170 26.06 23.60 -2.47
N SER A 171 26.93 23.60 -3.50
CA SER A 171 27.89 22.52 -3.68
C SER A 171 28.72 22.35 -2.41
N ARG A 172 28.81 21.15 -1.87
CA ARG A 172 29.66 20.81 -0.74
C ARG A 172 31.14 20.82 -1.12
N HIS A 173 31.43 20.91 -2.39
CA HIS A 173 32.77 20.94 -2.94
C HIS A 173 33.13 22.36 -3.33
N PRO A 174 34.03 23.03 -2.61
CA PRO A 174 34.47 24.41 -2.90
C PRO A 174 34.95 24.63 -4.33
N GLY A 175 35.43 23.57 -4.99
CA GLY A 175 35.89 23.60 -6.37
C GLY A 175 34.84 23.23 -7.43
N GLY A 176 33.58 22.98 -7.04
CA GLY A 176 32.52 22.56 -7.94
C GLY A 176 32.66 21.16 -8.51
N SER A 177 33.65 20.38 -8.08
CA SER A 177 33.82 18.98 -8.45
C SER A 177 33.08 18.06 -7.51
N TYR A 178 32.39 17.07 -8.07
CA TYR A 178 31.69 16.05 -7.31
C TYR A 178 32.68 15.01 -6.77
N GLN A 179 32.75 14.85 -5.46
CA GLN A 179 33.57 13.81 -4.82
C GLN A 179 32.65 12.73 -4.24
N TRP A 180 32.46 11.69 -5.01
CA TRP A 180 31.51 10.62 -4.77
C TRP A 180 31.59 9.97 -3.39
N HIS A 181 32.79 9.83 -2.83
CA HIS A 181 32.98 9.23 -1.50
C HIS A 181 32.50 10.12 -0.37
N GLU A 182 32.77 11.42 -0.43
CA GLU A 182 32.43 12.36 0.63
C GLU A 182 30.96 12.69 0.66
N ASP A 183 30.29 12.70 -0.49
CA ASP A 183 28.85 12.93 -0.56
C ASP A 183 27.99 11.77 -0.02
N LYS A 184 28.57 10.60 0.15
CA LYS A 184 27.86 9.44 0.73
C LYS A 184 28.02 9.31 2.24
N LEU A 185 28.96 10.03 2.82
CA LEU A 185 29.22 10.02 4.26
C LEU A 185 28.20 10.76 5.13
N PRO A 186 27.40 11.73 4.61
CA PRO A 186 26.43 12.43 5.46
C PRO A 186 25.34 11.56 6.07
N TRP A 187 25.21 10.33 5.61
CA TRP A 187 24.21 9.37 6.12
C TRP A 187 24.73 8.52 7.29
N GLY A 188 26.03 8.58 7.57
CA GLY A 188 26.62 7.93 8.73
C GLY A 188 26.13 8.57 10.03
N ASP A 189 25.92 7.76 11.04
CA ASP A 189 25.65 8.17 12.43
C ASP A 189 24.41 9.05 12.64
N ASN A 190 23.43 8.99 11.73
CA ASN A 190 22.20 9.77 11.83
C ASN A 190 21.24 9.27 12.93
N ASN A 191 21.43 8.07 13.42
CA ASN A 191 20.65 7.52 14.53
C ASN A 191 21.49 7.37 15.79
N THR A 192 20.87 7.64 16.92
CA THR A 192 21.43 7.30 18.22
C THR A 192 20.96 5.91 18.59
N TYR A 193 21.90 5.00 18.84
CA TYR A 193 21.62 3.63 19.25
C TYR A 193 21.79 3.47 20.76
N PRO A 194 21.10 2.50 21.41
CA PRO A 194 21.31 2.20 22.81
C PRO A 194 22.76 1.85 23.13
N SER A 195 23.21 2.19 24.33
CA SER A 195 24.56 1.84 24.77
C SER A 195 24.76 0.32 24.75
N GLY A 196 25.79 -0.12 24.04
CA GLY A 196 26.11 -1.54 23.89
C GLY A 196 25.45 -2.26 22.72
N TRP A 197 24.62 -1.57 21.92
CA TRP A 197 24.10 -2.12 20.68
C TRP A 197 24.91 -1.62 19.49
N ASP A 198 25.36 -2.55 18.66
CA ASP A 198 26.14 -2.28 17.45
C ASP A 198 25.36 -2.73 16.23
N PRO A 199 24.89 -1.79 15.37
CA PRO A 199 24.15 -2.12 14.16
C PRO A 199 24.95 -2.99 13.18
N ASP A 200 26.30 -2.83 13.17
CA ASP A 200 27.16 -3.56 12.26
C ASP A 200 27.39 -5.02 12.73
N SER A 201 27.11 -5.32 13.98
CA SER A 201 27.20 -6.68 14.52
C SER A 201 26.02 -7.57 14.10
N TRP A 202 24.92 -6.98 13.67
CA TRP A 202 23.75 -7.73 13.21
C TRP A 202 23.95 -8.19 11.76
N LYS A 203 23.85 -9.49 11.54
CA LYS A 203 23.89 -10.08 10.21
C LYS A 203 22.50 -10.50 9.80
N GLU A 204 22.12 -10.11 8.60
CA GLU A 204 20.86 -10.59 8.01
C GLU A 204 20.84 -12.12 7.93
N PRO A 205 19.73 -12.78 8.28
CA PRO A 205 19.61 -14.21 8.08
C PRO A 205 19.69 -14.52 6.59
N VAL A 206 20.71 -15.28 6.18
CA VAL A 206 20.95 -15.64 4.78
C VAL A 206 20.03 -16.80 4.39
N THR A 207 18.76 -16.50 4.16
CA THR A 207 17.82 -17.43 3.53
C THR A 207 17.54 -17.08 2.07
N TYR A 208 18.06 -15.94 1.64
CA TYR A 208 17.83 -15.37 0.32
C TYR A 208 18.92 -15.80 -0.67
N VAL A 209 18.48 -16.35 -1.82
CA VAL A 209 19.35 -16.63 -2.96
C VAL A 209 19.15 -15.53 -4.01
N PRO A 210 20.17 -14.72 -4.32
CA PRO A 210 20.04 -13.71 -5.37
C PRO A 210 19.63 -14.32 -6.70
N VAL A 211 18.86 -13.59 -7.50
CA VAL A 211 18.42 -14.02 -8.83
C VAL A 211 19.60 -14.45 -9.73
N SER A 212 20.73 -13.75 -9.60
CA SER A 212 21.96 -14.10 -10.32
C SER A 212 22.55 -15.48 -9.95
N GLN A 213 22.20 -16.01 -8.77
CA GLN A 213 22.66 -17.29 -8.23
C GLN A 213 21.55 -18.37 -8.21
N ALA A 214 20.32 -18.02 -8.67
CA ALA A 214 19.23 -18.98 -8.71
C ALA A 214 19.60 -20.22 -9.53
N PRO A 215 19.26 -21.43 -9.08
CA PRO A 215 19.54 -22.67 -9.81
C PRO A 215 18.97 -22.62 -11.22
N TYR A 216 19.73 -23.11 -12.18
CA TYR A 216 19.34 -23.18 -13.57
C TYR A 216 19.46 -24.62 -14.08
N HIS A 217 18.43 -25.14 -14.69
CA HIS A 217 18.35 -26.55 -15.13
C HIS A 217 18.25 -26.75 -16.66
N GLY A 218 18.51 -25.72 -17.46
CA GLY A 218 18.51 -25.82 -18.93
C GLY A 218 17.19 -26.29 -19.55
N TYR A 219 17.10 -26.20 -20.86
CA TYR A 219 15.98 -26.76 -21.64
C TYR A 219 16.41 -28.08 -22.31
N GLY A 220 16.19 -29.21 -21.64
CA GLY A 220 16.52 -30.51 -22.20
C GLY A 220 17.98 -30.66 -22.61
N ASP A 221 18.24 -31.16 -23.83
CA ASP A 221 19.58 -31.39 -24.38
C ASP A 221 20.20 -30.18 -25.08
N LEU A 222 19.56 -28.99 -25.01
CA LEU A 222 20.08 -27.75 -25.60
C LEU A 222 21.05 -27.07 -24.63
N ASP A 223 22.22 -26.72 -25.14
CA ASP A 223 23.19 -25.88 -24.41
C ASP A 223 22.73 -24.43 -24.47
N THR A 224 21.85 -24.05 -23.56
CA THR A 224 21.25 -22.72 -23.45
C THR A 224 21.90 -21.92 -22.33
N GLN A 225 22.03 -20.61 -22.52
CA GLN A 225 22.57 -19.70 -21.52
C GLN A 225 21.48 -18.77 -21.00
N SER A 226 21.32 -18.74 -19.67
CA SER A 226 20.49 -17.74 -19.03
C SER A 226 21.24 -16.43 -18.87
N ILE A 227 20.56 -15.33 -19.07
CA ILE A 227 21.09 -13.97 -18.84
C ILE A 227 20.31 -13.28 -17.74
N VAL A 228 20.96 -12.38 -17.01
CA VAL A 228 20.32 -11.52 -16.03
C VAL A 228 20.15 -10.13 -16.64
N ILE A 229 18.93 -9.65 -16.68
CA ILE A 229 18.57 -8.35 -17.23
C ILE A 229 17.86 -7.48 -16.19
N ASN A 230 18.02 -6.17 -16.32
CA ASN A 230 17.24 -5.19 -15.56
C ASN A 230 16.04 -4.74 -16.39
N LEU A 231 14.84 -4.98 -15.89
CA LEU A 231 13.61 -4.37 -16.39
C LEU A 231 13.26 -3.20 -15.47
N GLY A 232 13.47 -1.99 -15.95
CA GLY A 232 13.32 -0.77 -15.17
C GLY A 232 14.64 -0.26 -14.55
N PRO A 233 14.60 0.86 -13.79
CA PRO A 233 13.40 1.61 -13.37
C PRO A 233 12.73 2.46 -14.47
N HIS A 234 13.29 2.58 -15.67
CA HIS A 234 12.76 3.36 -16.80
C HIS A 234 12.26 2.51 -17.97
N HIS A 235 11.83 1.28 -17.72
CA HIS A 235 11.32 0.42 -18.78
C HIS A 235 9.81 0.67 -18.99
N PRO A 236 9.32 0.80 -20.26
CA PRO A 236 7.90 1.05 -20.52
C PRO A 236 6.94 0.02 -19.92
N SER A 237 7.30 -1.26 -19.90
CA SER A 237 6.47 -2.34 -19.37
C SER A 237 6.26 -2.29 -17.85
N THR A 238 6.99 -1.48 -17.11
CA THR A 238 6.77 -1.30 -15.68
C THR A 238 5.69 -0.26 -15.37
N HIS A 239 5.25 0.50 -16.35
CA HIS A 239 4.24 1.57 -16.25
C HIS A 239 4.49 2.55 -15.11
N GLY A 240 5.75 2.81 -14.79
CA GLY A 240 6.19 3.67 -13.71
C GLY A 240 7.65 3.41 -13.38
N VAL A 241 8.08 3.80 -12.19
CA VAL A 241 9.47 3.66 -11.75
C VAL A 241 9.60 2.43 -10.87
N PHE A 242 9.78 1.28 -11.50
CA PHE A 242 9.89 -0.01 -10.83
C PHE A 242 11.01 -0.83 -11.47
N ARG A 243 11.88 -1.41 -10.66
CA ARG A 243 12.97 -2.27 -11.13
C ARG A 243 12.67 -3.73 -10.83
N MET A 244 12.79 -4.55 -11.86
CA MET A 244 12.80 -6.01 -11.73
C MET A 244 14.15 -6.55 -12.20
N LEU A 245 14.90 -7.17 -11.32
CA LEU A 245 16.05 -7.96 -11.70
C LEU A 245 15.56 -9.33 -12.13
N THR A 246 15.69 -9.64 -13.42
CA THR A 246 15.05 -10.81 -14.02
C THR A 246 16.11 -11.69 -14.65
N ARG A 247 16.05 -12.99 -14.35
CA ARG A 247 16.85 -14.00 -15.04
C ARG A 247 15.99 -14.64 -16.12
N VAL A 248 16.44 -14.58 -17.35
CA VAL A 248 15.70 -15.09 -18.50
C VAL A 248 16.52 -16.05 -19.34
N GLU A 249 15.81 -16.95 -20.00
CA GLU A 249 16.31 -17.78 -21.07
C GLU A 249 15.43 -17.58 -22.31
N GLY A 250 15.98 -16.88 -23.30
CA GLY A 250 15.16 -16.35 -24.36
C GLY A 250 14.08 -15.40 -23.82
N GLU A 251 12.82 -15.73 -24.01
CA GLU A 251 11.67 -14.97 -23.49
C GLU A 251 11.07 -15.57 -22.19
N THR A 252 11.62 -16.67 -21.71
CA THR A 252 11.13 -17.34 -20.50
C THR A 252 11.79 -16.76 -19.26
N ILE A 253 10.97 -16.32 -18.33
CA ILE A 253 11.44 -15.83 -17.02
C ILE A 253 11.69 -17.03 -16.11
N LEU A 254 12.95 -17.19 -15.66
CA LEU A 254 13.37 -18.25 -14.75
C LEU A 254 13.28 -17.82 -13.29
N ALA A 255 13.63 -16.57 -13.02
CA ALA A 255 13.57 -15.97 -11.69
C ALA A 255 13.36 -14.47 -11.79
N LEU A 256 12.71 -13.89 -10.80
CA LEU A 256 12.42 -12.45 -10.73
C LEU A 256 12.61 -11.96 -9.32
N GLU A 257 13.33 -10.85 -9.19
CA GLU A 257 13.51 -10.12 -7.94
C GLU A 257 13.03 -8.69 -8.10
N PRO A 258 11.94 -8.29 -7.41
CA PRO A 258 11.47 -6.92 -7.41
C PRO A 258 12.34 -6.05 -6.49
N GLU A 259 12.78 -4.92 -6.99
CA GLU A 259 13.43 -3.89 -6.19
C GLU A 259 12.51 -2.68 -6.03
N MET A 260 12.07 -2.45 -4.81
CA MET A 260 11.23 -1.33 -4.41
C MET A 260 12.09 -0.08 -4.12
N GLY A 261 11.44 1.03 -3.78
CA GLY A 261 12.12 2.22 -3.29
C GLY A 261 12.35 3.32 -4.33
N TYR A 262 12.32 3.04 -5.61
CA TYR A 262 12.52 4.08 -6.64
C TYR A 262 11.44 5.15 -6.66
N LEU A 263 10.25 4.85 -6.12
CA LEU A 263 9.16 5.81 -5.90
C LEU A 263 8.95 6.13 -4.41
N HIS A 264 9.84 5.70 -3.51
CA HIS A 264 9.79 6.12 -2.12
C HIS A 264 10.23 7.58 -2.01
N ARG A 265 9.29 8.46 -1.71
CA ARG A 265 9.47 9.92 -1.68
C ARG A 265 9.37 10.51 -0.29
N ASN A 266 9.56 9.68 0.73
CA ASN A 266 9.64 10.11 2.14
C ASN A 266 8.37 10.82 2.64
N HIS A 267 7.19 10.38 2.19
CA HIS A 267 5.91 11.01 2.54
C HIS A 267 5.65 11.03 4.04
N GLU A 268 5.99 9.96 4.75
CA GLU A 268 5.79 9.82 6.20
C GLU A 268 6.63 10.85 6.95
N LYS A 269 7.90 10.99 6.58
CA LYS A 269 8.81 11.96 7.22
C LYS A 269 8.41 13.41 6.92
N ILE A 270 7.95 13.68 5.70
CA ILE A 270 7.38 14.96 5.32
C ILE A 270 6.11 15.23 6.14
N GLY A 271 5.24 14.24 6.29
CA GLY A 271 4.02 14.33 7.08
C GLY A 271 4.27 14.63 8.55
N GLU A 272 5.33 14.07 9.14
CA GLU A 272 5.75 14.40 10.51
C GLU A 272 6.16 15.86 10.70
N ARG A 273 6.77 16.45 9.68
CA ARG A 273 7.23 17.84 9.70
C ARG A 273 6.11 18.85 9.44
N ASN A 274 5.20 18.49 8.56
CA ASN A 274 4.11 19.35 8.10
C ASN A 274 2.94 19.38 9.11
N THR A 275 2.12 20.42 9.06
CA THR A 275 0.78 20.36 9.65
C THR A 275 -0.13 19.46 8.80
N TRP A 276 -1.21 18.97 9.36
CA TRP A 276 -2.14 18.09 8.63
C TRP A 276 -2.66 18.74 7.34
N LEU A 277 -3.00 20.03 7.36
CA LEU A 277 -3.43 20.74 6.17
C LEU A 277 -2.31 20.89 5.13
N MET A 278 -1.08 21.16 5.56
CA MET A 278 0.08 21.23 4.67
C MET A 278 0.43 19.89 4.06
N ASN A 279 0.04 18.78 4.70
CA ASN A 279 0.29 17.44 4.19
C ASN A 279 -0.73 17.01 3.11
N MET A 280 -1.89 17.64 3.05
CA MET A 280 -2.95 17.30 2.09
C MET A 280 -2.47 17.23 0.63
N PRO A 281 -1.71 18.19 0.08
CA PRO A 281 -1.22 18.11 -1.30
C PRO A 281 -0.27 16.94 -1.59
N PHE A 282 0.41 16.44 -0.56
CA PHE A 282 1.32 15.29 -0.73
C PHE A 282 0.55 14.00 -0.91
N THR A 283 -0.65 13.88 -0.35
CA THR A 283 -1.49 12.69 -0.49
C THR A 283 -1.98 12.47 -1.92
N ASP A 284 -2.21 13.52 -2.70
CA ASP A 284 -2.53 13.40 -4.13
C ASP A 284 -1.50 12.58 -4.91
N ARG A 285 -0.25 12.60 -4.46
CA ARG A 285 0.91 12.04 -5.14
C ARG A 285 1.28 10.63 -4.68
N LEU A 286 0.51 10.04 -3.78
CA LEU A 286 0.71 8.64 -3.36
C LEU A 286 0.48 7.70 -4.55
N ASP A 287 -0.70 7.79 -5.13
CA ASP A 287 -1.04 7.22 -6.43
C ASP A 287 -1.56 8.35 -7.32
N TYR A 288 -0.73 8.85 -8.24
CA TYR A 288 -1.06 10.04 -9.04
C TYR A 288 -2.15 9.81 -10.10
N ILE A 289 -2.56 8.56 -10.33
CA ILE A 289 -3.74 8.24 -11.15
C ILE A 289 -5.03 8.33 -10.31
N ASN A 290 -4.94 8.11 -8.99
CA ASN A 290 -6.05 8.11 -8.04
C ASN A 290 -6.05 9.32 -7.08
N SER A 291 -5.60 10.48 -7.51
CA SER A 291 -5.34 11.63 -6.63
C SER A 291 -6.52 12.01 -5.74
N MET A 292 -7.74 12.06 -6.28
CA MET A 292 -8.95 12.39 -5.50
C MET A 292 -9.25 11.37 -4.40
N SER A 293 -9.06 10.08 -4.68
CA SER A 293 -9.32 9.00 -3.71
C SER A 293 -8.27 8.99 -2.60
N ASN A 294 -6.98 9.25 -2.91
CA ASN A 294 -5.93 9.37 -1.91
C ASN A 294 -6.20 10.55 -0.95
N ASN A 295 -6.57 11.67 -1.53
CA ASN A 295 -6.95 12.88 -0.78
C ASN A 295 -8.16 12.59 0.13
N LEU A 296 -9.17 11.87 -0.39
CA LEU A 296 -10.35 11.48 0.37
C LEU A 296 -9.99 10.58 1.55
N GLY A 297 -9.16 9.56 1.33
CA GLY A 297 -8.73 8.65 2.40
C GLY A 297 -8.06 9.39 3.57
N TYR A 298 -7.17 10.33 3.25
CA TYR A 298 -6.52 11.15 4.26
C TYR A 298 -7.52 12.09 4.98
N ALA A 299 -8.44 12.72 4.24
CA ALA A 299 -9.46 13.57 4.83
C ALA A 299 -10.36 12.80 5.81
N LEU A 300 -10.82 11.60 5.41
CA LEU A 300 -11.64 10.74 6.26
C LEU A 300 -10.92 10.31 7.55
N ALA A 301 -9.62 10.01 7.47
CA ALA A 301 -8.83 9.64 8.64
C ALA A 301 -8.74 10.78 9.67
N VAL A 302 -8.48 12.01 9.19
CA VAL A 302 -8.39 13.20 10.05
C VAL A 302 -9.78 13.59 10.59
N GLU A 303 -10.82 13.51 9.78
CA GLU A 303 -12.20 13.78 10.18
C GLU A 303 -12.66 12.81 11.28
N LYS A 304 -12.38 11.52 11.13
CA LYS A 304 -12.66 10.52 12.16
C LYS A 304 -11.91 10.82 13.47
N LEU A 305 -10.65 11.23 13.38
CA LEU A 305 -9.83 11.56 14.55
C LEU A 305 -10.34 12.81 15.29
N LEU A 306 -10.89 13.79 14.57
CA LEU A 306 -11.36 15.06 15.12
C LEU A 306 -12.88 15.12 15.31
N ASP A 307 -13.60 14.03 14.99
CA ASP A 307 -15.07 13.97 15.03
C ASP A 307 -15.74 15.10 14.23
N ILE A 308 -15.26 15.31 13.00
CA ILE A 308 -15.76 16.37 12.11
C ILE A 308 -16.91 15.82 11.27
N GLU A 309 -18.09 16.45 11.39
CA GLU A 309 -19.21 16.18 10.50
C GLU A 309 -19.03 16.86 9.14
N VAL A 310 -19.30 16.12 8.08
CA VAL A 310 -19.22 16.59 6.69
C VAL A 310 -20.62 16.85 6.16
N PRO A 311 -20.91 18.06 5.60
CA PRO A 311 -22.21 18.36 5.01
C PRO A 311 -22.58 17.37 3.90
N GLU A 312 -23.85 16.99 3.83
CA GLU A 312 -24.36 15.99 2.90
C GLU A 312 -24.00 16.28 1.43
N ARG A 313 -24.16 17.54 1.00
CA ARG A 313 -23.77 17.95 -0.36
C ARG A 313 -22.28 17.66 -0.66
N ALA A 314 -21.41 17.93 0.30
CA ALA A 314 -19.98 17.64 0.14
C ALA A 314 -19.69 16.13 0.06
N GLN A 315 -20.47 15.31 0.79
CA GLN A 315 -20.35 13.86 0.70
C GLN A 315 -20.75 13.33 -0.70
N TYR A 316 -21.84 13.85 -1.30
CA TYR A 316 -22.19 13.53 -2.69
C TYR A 316 -21.10 13.93 -3.68
N ILE A 317 -20.55 15.15 -3.55
CA ILE A 317 -19.45 15.62 -4.41
C ILE A 317 -18.23 14.69 -4.27
N ARG A 318 -17.87 14.30 -3.05
CA ARG A 318 -16.74 13.37 -2.81
C ARG A 318 -16.93 12.03 -3.48
N VAL A 319 -18.14 11.45 -3.39
CA VAL A 319 -18.46 10.16 -4.05
C VAL A 319 -18.39 10.30 -5.57
N ILE A 320 -18.94 11.36 -6.15
CA ILE A 320 -18.83 11.61 -7.59
C ILE A 320 -17.36 11.69 -8.03
N MET A 321 -16.54 12.46 -7.33
CA MET A 321 -15.12 12.59 -7.66
C MET A 321 -14.36 11.26 -7.50
N ALA A 322 -14.67 10.48 -6.46
CA ALA A 322 -14.07 9.17 -6.24
C ALA A 322 -14.44 8.16 -7.33
N GLU A 323 -15.70 8.15 -7.78
CA GLU A 323 -16.13 7.21 -8.82
C GLU A 323 -15.62 7.62 -10.22
N PHE A 324 -15.56 8.89 -10.56
CA PHE A 324 -14.85 9.33 -11.76
C PHE A 324 -13.37 8.95 -11.72
N THR A 325 -12.71 9.13 -10.58
CA THR A 325 -11.31 8.70 -10.40
C THR A 325 -11.16 7.18 -10.58
N ARG A 326 -12.09 6.39 -10.07
CA ARG A 326 -12.11 4.94 -10.25
C ARG A 326 -12.25 4.54 -11.71
N ILE A 327 -13.13 5.20 -12.47
CA ILE A 327 -13.30 4.97 -13.91
C ILE A 327 -12.00 5.27 -14.65
N ILE A 328 -11.36 6.41 -14.37
CA ILE A 328 -10.04 6.75 -14.93
C ILE A 328 -9.03 5.63 -14.64
N ASN A 329 -8.93 5.20 -13.39
CA ASN A 329 -7.97 4.17 -12.98
C ASN A 329 -8.22 2.84 -13.68
N HIS A 330 -9.46 2.40 -13.74
CA HIS A 330 -9.81 1.14 -14.40
C HIS A 330 -9.57 1.17 -15.91
N THR A 331 -10.00 2.20 -16.59
CA THR A 331 -9.80 2.32 -18.05
C THR A 331 -8.32 2.48 -18.39
N TRP A 332 -7.56 3.25 -17.58
CA TRP A 332 -6.11 3.37 -17.70
C TRP A 332 -5.42 2.02 -17.54
N SER A 333 -5.76 1.28 -16.49
CA SER A 333 -5.22 -0.06 -16.22
C SER A 333 -5.53 -1.04 -17.35
N ILE A 334 -6.76 -1.03 -17.87
CA ILE A 334 -7.18 -1.83 -19.03
C ILE A 334 -6.31 -1.49 -20.24
N GLY A 335 -6.18 -0.21 -20.56
CA GLY A 335 -5.39 0.26 -21.70
C GLY A 335 -3.97 -0.29 -21.69
N PHE A 336 -3.28 -0.17 -20.57
CA PHE A 336 -1.87 -0.57 -20.47
C PHE A 336 -1.65 -2.08 -20.34
N ILE A 337 -2.49 -2.80 -19.59
CA ILE A 337 -2.43 -4.28 -19.55
C ILE A 337 -2.57 -4.86 -20.95
N LEU A 338 -3.47 -4.31 -21.75
CA LEU A 338 -3.71 -4.82 -23.09
C LEU A 338 -2.66 -4.38 -24.12
N ASN A 339 -2.00 -3.24 -23.90
CA ASN A 339 -0.79 -2.88 -24.65
C ASN A 339 0.27 -3.98 -24.52
N ASP A 340 0.53 -4.40 -23.28
CA ASP A 340 1.54 -5.44 -22.99
C ASP A 340 1.13 -6.82 -23.54
N LEU A 341 -0.16 -7.09 -23.58
CA LEU A 341 -0.68 -8.32 -24.22
C LEU A 341 -0.63 -8.29 -25.75
N GLY A 342 -0.14 -7.22 -26.36
CA GLY A 342 0.08 -7.12 -27.80
C GLY A 342 -1.02 -6.42 -28.58
N ALA A 343 -1.97 -5.76 -27.92
CA ALA A 343 -2.96 -4.91 -28.58
C ALA A 343 -2.41 -3.53 -29.01
N LEU A 344 -1.10 -3.33 -28.86
CA LEU A 344 -0.40 -2.07 -29.12
C LEU A 344 -1.00 -0.90 -28.33
N GLN A 345 -0.91 0.32 -28.83
CA GLN A 345 -1.36 1.51 -28.11
C GLN A 345 -2.88 1.75 -28.21
N THR A 346 -3.60 1.01 -29.05
CA THR A 346 -5.02 1.27 -29.31
C THR A 346 -5.90 1.30 -28.05
N PRO A 347 -5.84 0.31 -27.14
CA PRO A 347 -6.65 0.35 -25.93
C PRO A 347 -6.34 1.54 -25.02
N ALA A 348 -5.06 1.93 -24.92
CA ALA A 348 -4.64 3.06 -24.13
C ALA A 348 -5.17 4.39 -24.71
N LEU A 349 -5.20 4.54 -26.05
CA LEU A 349 -5.74 5.74 -26.69
C LEU A 349 -7.23 5.93 -26.40
N TYR A 350 -8.03 4.85 -26.45
CA TYR A 350 -9.44 4.91 -26.04
C TYR A 350 -9.59 5.32 -24.57
N ALA A 351 -8.77 4.75 -23.69
CA ALA A 351 -8.80 5.10 -22.26
C ALA A 351 -8.41 6.57 -22.00
N ILE A 352 -7.43 7.10 -22.77
CA ILE A 352 -6.98 8.48 -22.65
C ILE A 352 -8.07 9.47 -23.09
N GLU A 353 -8.81 9.18 -24.13
CA GLU A 353 -9.89 10.06 -24.59
C GLU A 353 -10.94 10.30 -23.51
N GLU A 354 -11.43 9.24 -22.88
CA GLU A 354 -12.42 9.35 -21.80
C GLU A 354 -11.84 9.99 -20.53
N ARG A 355 -10.59 9.67 -20.25
CA ARG A 355 -9.87 10.28 -19.13
C ARG A 355 -9.78 11.81 -19.28
N GLU A 356 -9.45 12.32 -20.46
CA GLU A 356 -9.33 13.77 -20.69
C GLU A 356 -10.64 14.51 -20.38
N MET A 357 -11.78 13.96 -20.78
CA MET A 357 -13.09 14.57 -20.50
C MET A 357 -13.39 14.64 -19.00
N ILE A 358 -12.98 13.63 -18.24
CA ILE A 358 -13.12 13.64 -16.76
C ILE A 358 -12.13 14.63 -16.14
N LEU A 359 -10.89 14.71 -16.64
CA LEU A 359 -9.90 15.66 -16.16
C LEU A 359 -10.32 17.11 -16.38
N ASP A 360 -11.05 17.43 -17.46
CA ASP A 360 -11.64 18.75 -17.67
C ASP A 360 -12.63 19.11 -16.56
N LEU A 361 -13.46 18.15 -16.11
CA LEU A 361 -14.35 18.34 -14.97
C LEU A 361 -13.57 18.57 -13.66
N PHE A 362 -12.46 17.89 -13.47
CA PHE A 362 -11.60 18.05 -12.30
C PHE A 362 -10.90 19.42 -12.30
N GLU A 363 -10.37 19.84 -13.44
CA GLU A 363 -9.71 21.13 -13.61
C GLU A 363 -10.66 22.28 -13.31
N GLU A 364 -11.90 22.20 -13.74
CA GLU A 364 -12.90 23.24 -13.54
C GLU A 364 -13.18 23.51 -12.04
N VAL A 365 -13.23 22.48 -11.20
CA VAL A 365 -13.52 22.62 -9.77
C VAL A 365 -12.27 22.78 -8.91
N SER A 366 -11.13 22.29 -9.36
CA SER A 366 -9.90 22.30 -8.55
C SER A 366 -8.82 23.25 -9.06
N GLY A 367 -8.84 23.58 -10.36
CA GLY A 367 -7.78 24.30 -11.05
C GLY A 367 -6.63 23.40 -11.51
N SER A 368 -6.74 22.09 -11.33
CA SER A 368 -5.73 21.10 -11.73
C SER A 368 -6.37 19.88 -12.33
N ARG A 369 -5.75 19.31 -13.34
CA ARG A 369 -6.21 18.10 -14.04
C ARG A 369 -5.97 16.84 -13.22
N MET A 370 -4.83 16.73 -12.54
CA MET A 370 -4.40 15.50 -11.87
C MET A 370 -4.19 15.66 -10.37
N MET A 371 -3.32 16.59 -9.95
CA MET A 371 -3.02 16.84 -8.53
C MET A 371 -3.99 17.88 -7.99
N CYS A 372 -5.24 17.45 -7.78
CA CYS A 372 -6.37 18.36 -7.62
C CYS A 372 -6.43 19.02 -6.25
N ASN A 373 -5.90 18.36 -5.21
CA ASN A 373 -5.92 18.86 -3.86
C ASN A 373 -7.31 19.42 -3.47
N TYR A 374 -8.37 18.70 -3.86
CA TYR A 374 -9.75 19.17 -3.83
C TYR A 374 -10.49 18.81 -2.54
N MET A 375 -10.22 17.63 -1.97
CA MET A 375 -10.78 17.23 -0.68
C MET A 375 -10.20 18.09 0.44
N ARG A 376 -11.02 18.41 1.43
CA ARG A 376 -10.62 19.18 2.62
C ARG A 376 -11.28 18.58 3.85
N PHE A 377 -10.70 18.81 5.00
CA PHE A 377 -11.33 18.46 6.27
C PHE A 377 -12.66 19.19 6.42
N GLY A 378 -13.74 18.44 6.59
CA GLY A 378 -15.10 18.94 6.64
C GLY A 378 -15.77 19.17 5.28
N GLY A 379 -15.16 18.74 4.16
CA GLY A 379 -15.83 18.85 2.84
C GLY A 379 -14.88 18.89 1.65
N VAL A 380 -15.05 19.88 0.81
CA VAL A 380 -14.29 20.14 -0.43
C VAL A 380 -13.88 21.61 -0.50
N VAL A 381 -12.89 21.94 -1.35
CA VAL A 381 -12.36 23.32 -1.46
C VAL A 381 -13.42 24.32 -1.88
N ARG A 382 -14.25 23.97 -2.84
CA ARG A 382 -15.32 24.82 -3.39
C ARG A 382 -16.43 23.98 -3.96
N ASP A 383 -17.61 24.56 -4.11
CA ASP A 383 -18.77 23.92 -4.73
C ASP A 383 -18.58 23.75 -6.24
N LEU A 384 -19.43 22.95 -6.85
CA LEU A 384 -19.48 22.73 -8.29
C LEU A 384 -19.85 24.02 -9.03
N THR A 385 -19.25 24.23 -10.17
CA THR A 385 -19.50 25.41 -11.01
C THR A 385 -20.82 25.27 -11.78
N PRO A 386 -21.42 26.39 -12.23
CA PRO A 386 -22.63 26.34 -13.05
C PRO A 386 -22.45 25.48 -14.33
N GLY A 387 -23.39 24.57 -14.58
CA GLY A 387 -23.33 23.67 -15.74
C GLY A 387 -22.40 22.46 -15.60
N TRP A 388 -21.63 22.36 -14.51
CA TRP A 388 -20.78 21.21 -14.25
C TRP A 388 -21.56 19.90 -14.16
N VAL A 389 -22.68 19.92 -13.42
CA VAL A 389 -23.55 18.75 -13.24
C VAL A 389 -24.11 18.25 -14.57
N ASP A 390 -24.46 19.16 -15.51
CA ASP A 390 -25.00 18.76 -16.81
C ASP A 390 -23.96 18.07 -17.66
N ARG A 391 -22.70 18.53 -17.61
CA ARG A 391 -21.58 17.86 -18.27
C ARG A 391 -21.26 16.50 -17.63
N ALA A 392 -21.25 16.44 -16.31
CA ALA A 392 -21.06 15.18 -15.58
C ALA A 392 -22.16 14.16 -15.94
N LYS A 393 -23.42 14.59 -16.01
CA LYS A 393 -24.55 13.75 -16.47
C LYS A 393 -24.37 13.28 -17.91
N TYR A 394 -23.93 14.15 -18.81
CA TYR A 394 -23.64 13.73 -20.20
C TYR A 394 -22.58 12.62 -20.21
N LEU A 395 -21.49 12.77 -19.43
CA LEU A 395 -20.48 11.73 -19.32
C LEU A 395 -21.06 10.43 -18.76
N ALA A 396 -21.79 10.48 -17.64
CA ALA A 396 -22.29 9.30 -16.96
C ALA A 396 -23.38 8.57 -17.74
N TYR A 397 -24.30 9.29 -18.40
CA TYR A 397 -25.45 8.66 -19.07
C TYR A 397 -25.20 8.31 -20.53
N ASP A 398 -24.36 9.07 -21.23
CA ASP A 398 -24.16 8.93 -22.66
C ASP A 398 -22.77 8.44 -23.05
N ARG A 399 -21.74 9.15 -22.60
CA ARG A 399 -20.40 8.96 -23.13
C ARG A 399 -19.72 7.71 -22.57
N LEU A 400 -19.64 7.60 -21.23
CA LEU A 400 -18.95 6.49 -20.57
C LEU A 400 -19.57 5.13 -20.86
N PRO A 401 -20.92 4.94 -20.84
CA PRO A 401 -21.48 3.66 -21.23
C PRO A 401 -21.07 3.21 -22.62
N ARG A 402 -21.13 4.11 -23.62
CA ARG A 402 -20.70 3.81 -24.99
C ARG A 402 -19.22 3.49 -25.09
N ALA A 403 -18.39 4.22 -24.38
CA ALA A 403 -16.94 3.99 -24.37
C ALA A 403 -16.59 2.63 -23.76
N LEU A 404 -17.25 2.27 -22.65
CA LEU A 404 -17.08 0.95 -22.04
C LEU A 404 -17.59 -0.18 -22.93
N ASP A 405 -18.69 0.03 -23.67
CA ASP A 405 -19.19 -0.94 -24.65
C ASP A 405 -18.20 -1.10 -25.83
N GLN A 406 -17.65 0.00 -26.33
CA GLN A 406 -16.61 -0.04 -27.38
C GLN A 406 -15.35 -0.78 -26.93
N LEU A 407 -14.88 -0.54 -25.69
CA LEU A 407 -13.75 -1.28 -25.13
C LEU A 407 -14.07 -2.76 -25.00
N ASP A 408 -15.26 -3.11 -24.54
CA ASP A 408 -15.71 -4.49 -24.41
C ASP A 408 -15.75 -5.21 -25.76
N GLU A 409 -16.37 -4.60 -26.76
CA GLU A 409 -16.46 -5.17 -28.11
C GLU A 409 -15.09 -5.32 -28.76
N LEU A 410 -14.22 -4.34 -28.61
CA LEU A 410 -12.86 -4.34 -29.19
C LEU A 410 -11.95 -5.41 -28.55
N LEU A 411 -12.06 -5.62 -27.24
CA LEU A 411 -11.03 -6.30 -26.46
C LEU A 411 -11.46 -7.65 -25.93
N SER A 412 -12.70 -7.75 -25.39
CA SER A 412 -13.13 -8.98 -24.71
C SER A 412 -13.32 -10.17 -25.67
N GLY A 413 -13.68 -9.86 -26.93
CA GLY A 413 -13.78 -10.85 -28.02
C GLY A 413 -12.46 -11.20 -28.68
N ASN A 414 -11.40 -10.44 -28.46
CA ASN A 414 -10.14 -10.57 -29.20
C ASN A 414 -9.42 -11.88 -28.89
N GLU A 415 -9.11 -12.65 -29.94
CA GLU A 415 -8.49 -13.98 -29.78
C GLU A 415 -7.05 -13.92 -29.24
N ILE A 416 -6.29 -12.87 -29.55
CA ILE A 416 -4.93 -12.68 -29.03
C ILE A 416 -4.99 -12.40 -27.52
N VAL A 417 -5.90 -11.51 -27.11
CA VAL A 417 -6.11 -11.20 -25.70
C VAL A 417 -6.53 -12.43 -24.91
N LYS A 418 -7.45 -13.23 -25.44
CA LYS A 418 -7.88 -14.48 -24.83
C LYS A 418 -6.74 -15.51 -24.76
N ALA A 419 -6.00 -15.71 -25.85
CA ALA A 419 -4.93 -16.68 -25.93
C ALA A 419 -3.77 -16.36 -24.95
N ARG A 420 -3.48 -15.07 -24.75
CA ARG A 420 -2.40 -14.61 -23.86
C ARG A 420 -2.86 -14.34 -22.43
N GLY A 421 -4.15 -14.20 -22.19
CA GLY A 421 -4.70 -13.83 -20.87
C GLY A 421 -5.35 -15.00 -20.13
N ARG A 422 -6.06 -15.89 -20.82
CA ARG A 422 -6.78 -17.00 -20.18
C ARG A 422 -5.84 -18.08 -19.70
N GLY A 423 -6.01 -18.49 -18.43
CA GLY A 423 -5.17 -19.48 -17.77
C GLY A 423 -3.74 -19.04 -17.49
N VAL A 424 -3.37 -17.80 -17.82
CA VAL A 424 -2.04 -17.24 -17.57
C VAL A 424 -2.07 -16.42 -16.30
N GLY A 425 -1.04 -16.60 -15.44
CA GLY A 425 -0.91 -15.87 -14.18
C GLY A 425 -2.01 -16.20 -13.17
N TYR A 426 -2.55 -17.41 -13.19
CA TYR A 426 -3.53 -17.89 -12.23
C TYR A 426 -2.96 -17.85 -10.80
N LEU A 427 -3.73 -17.30 -9.87
CA LEU A 427 -3.42 -17.27 -8.44
C LEU A 427 -4.68 -17.66 -7.65
N PRO A 428 -4.63 -18.69 -6.80
CA PRO A 428 -5.77 -19.07 -5.97
C PRO A 428 -6.19 -17.92 -5.02
N ALA A 429 -7.49 -17.80 -4.75
CA ALA A 429 -8.01 -16.80 -3.82
C ALA A 429 -7.36 -16.89 -2.43
N ALA A 430 -7.08 -18.11 -1.95
CA ALA A 430 -6.41 -18.32 -0.67
C ALA A 430 -5.00 -17.70 -0.62
N ASP A 431 -4.23 -17.83 -1.70
CA ASP A 431 -2.88 -17.26 -1.79
C ASP A 431 -2.94 -15.74 -1.89
N LEU A 432 -3.92 -15.19 -2.63
CA LEU A 432 -4.12 -13.74 -2.70
C LEU A 432 -4.45 -13.15 -1.32
N ILE A 433 -5.35 -13.77 -0.57
CA ILE A 433 -5.69 -13.35 0.79
C ILE A 433 -4.46 -13.45 1.70
N ALA A 434 -3.75 -14.56 1.66
CA ALA A 434 -2.55 -14.78 2.45
C ALA A 434 -1.44 -13.76 2.15
N LEU A 435 -1.35 -13.29 0.89
CA LEU A 435 -0.40 -12.26 0.43
C LEU A 435 -0.94 -10.83 0.63
N SER A 436 -2.05 -10.64 1.33
CA SER A 436 -2.66 -9.33 1.59
C SER A 436 -3.15 -8.60 0.32
N VAL A 437 -3.47 -9.32 -0.73
CA VAL A 437 -3.99 -8.76 -1.99
C VAL A 437 -5.47 -8.46 -1.86
N THR A 438 -5.88 -7.28 -2.30
CA THR A 438 -7.27 -6.79 -2.29
C THR A 438 -7.67 -6.25 -3.66
N GLY A 439 -8.84 -5.62 -3.73
CA GLY A 439 -9.31 -4.91 -4.92
C GLY A 439 -9.65 -5.82 -6.10
N PRO A 440 -9.47 -5.31 -7.33
CA PRO A 440 -9.83 -6.05 -8.56
C PRO A 440 -9.14 -7.42 -8.68
N MET A 441 -7.92 -7.56 -8.18
CA MET A 441 -7.19 -8.84 -8.19
C MET A 441 -7.93 -9.90 -7.37
N LEU A 442 -8.39 -9.54 -6.17
CA LEU A 442 -9.10 -10.47 -5.28
C LEU A 442 -10.51 -10.77 -5.80
N ARG A 443 -11.21 -9.77 -6.35
CA ARG A 443 -12.53 -9.97 -6.95
C ARG A 443 -12.47 -10.79 -8.24
N ALA A 444 -11.39 -10.70 -9.00
CA ALA A 444 -11.14 -11.59 -10.13
C ALA A 444 -10.91 -13.06 -9.73
N ALA A 445 -10.65 -13.34 -8.45
CA ALA A 445 -10.54 -14.66 -7.86
C ALA A 445 -11.82 -15.15 -7.14
N GLY A 446 -12.93 -14.49 -7.35
CA GLY A 446 -14.25 -14.90 -6.83
C GLY A 446 -14.59 -14.41 -5.42
N VAL A 447 -13.78 -13.55 -4.82
CA VAL A 447 -14.02 -13.02 -3.46
C VAL A 447 -14.74 -11.67 -3.53
N PRO A 448 -16.00 -11.55 -3.08
CA PRO A 448 -16.80 -10.33 -3.18
C PRO A 448 -16.44 -9.33 -2.05
N TYR A 449 -15.18 -8.99 -1.92
CA TYR A 449 -14.71 -8.05 -0.92
C TYR A 449 -14.54 -6.65 -1.51
N ASP A 450 -15.40 -5.72 -1.08
CA ASP A 450 -15.35 -4.30 -1.43
C ASP A 450 -15.57 -3.46 -0.18
N ILE A 451 -14.60 -2.61 0.14
CA ILE A 451 -14.63 -1.78 1.36
C ILE A 451 -15.84 -0.82 1.39
N ARG A 452 -16.34 -0.41 0.22
CA ARG A 452 -17.54 0.45 0.12
C ARG A 452 -18.82 -0.25 0.64
N LYS A 453 -18.85 -1.60 0.64
CA LYS A 453 -19.94 -2.42 1.17
C LYS A 453 -19.65 -2.97 2.56
N VAL A 454 -18.39 -3.36 2.83
CA VAL A 454 -18.00 -4.00 4.08
C VAL A 454 -17.86 -2.99 5.22
N GLU A 455 -17.32 -1.82 4.92
CA GLU A 455 -17.12 -0.70 5.85
C GLU A 455 -17.47 0.61 5.13
N PRO A 456 -18.77 0.89 4.92
CA PRO A 456 -19.21 2.05 4.16
C PRO A 456 -18.67 3.35 4.73
N TYR A 457 -18.13 4.20 3.85
CA TYR A 457 -17.66 5.54 4.17
C TYR A 457 -18.41 6.58 3.32
N CYS A 458 -18.37 7.83 3.71
CA CYS A 458 -19.23 8.86 3.14
C CYS A 458 -20.71 8.41 3.15
N ILE A 459 -21.30 8.32 1.97
CA ILE A 459 -22.72 7.91 1.79
C ILE A 459 -22.85 6.69 0.87
N TYR A 460 -21.81 5.82 0.79
CA TYR A 460 -21.86 4.63 -0.09
C TYR A 460 -22.96 3.63 0.28
N ASP A 461 -23.41 3.63 1.52
CA ASP A 461 -24.56 2.85 2.01
C ASP A 461 -25.90 3.22 1.35
N ARG A 462 -25.96 4.40 0.71
CA ARG A 462 -27.18 4.88 0.03
C ARG A 462 -27.26 4.47 -1.44
N PHE A 463 -26.18 3.92 -2.02
CA PHE A 463 -26.12 3.57 -3.44
C PHE A 463 -26.36 2.08 -3.65
N ASP A 464 -27.16 1.78 -4.67
CA ASP A 464 -27.40 0.42 -5.15
C ASP A 464 -26.40 0.11 -6.27
N PHE A 465 -25.39 -0.69 -5.94
CA PHE A 465 -24.40 -1.20 -6.88
C PHE A 465 -23.97 -2.60 -6.48
N ASP A 466 -23.56 -3.38 -7.46
CA ASP A 466 -23.07 -4.74 -7.25
C ASP A 466 -21.56 -4.77 -7.02
N VAL A 467 -21.10 -5.86 -6.43
CA VAL A 467 -19.65 -6.20 -6.34
C VAL A 467 -19.40 -7.34 -7.32
N PRO A 468 -19.00 -7.04 -8.56
CA PRO A 468 -18.76 -8.09 -9.54
C PRO A 468 -17.58 -8.97 -9.12
N THR A 469 -17.67 -10.26 -9.43
CA THR A 469 -16.61 -11.24 -9.19
C THR A 469 -16.47 -12.18 -10.38
N LEU A 470 -15.27 -12.71 -10.58
CA LEU A 470 -14.96 -13.70 -11.61
C LEU A 470 -14.20 -14.86 -10.98
N PRO A 471 -14.42 -16.12 -11.43
CA PRO A 471 -13.81 -17.28 -10.79
C PRO A 471 -12.39 -17.61 -11.31
N ASP A 472 -11.98 -17.05 -12.45
CA ASP A 472 -10.84 -17.54 -13.22
C ASP A 472 -9.48 -17.09 -12.67
N SER A 473 -9.42 -15.96 -11.97
CA SER A 473 -8.20 -15.42 -11.31
C SER A 473 -6.94 -15.33 -12.20
N ASP A 474 -7.11 -15.23 -13.50
CA ASP A 474 -6.06 -15.10 -14.51
C ASP A 474 -5.94 -13.65 -15.01
N ILE A 475 -5.05 -13.38 -15.94
CA ILE A 475 -4.85 -12.05 -16.52
C ILE A 475 -6.13 -11.55 -17.21
N TYR A 476 -6.85 -12.44 -17.92
CA TYR A 476 -8.09 -12.06 -18.59
C TYR A 476 -9.17 -11.66 -17.58
N ALA A 477 -9.34 -12.40 -16.50
CA ALA A 477 -10.26 -12.05 -15.42
C ALA A 477 -9.90 -10.73 -14.75
N ARG A 478 -8.61 -10.45 -14.55
CA ARG A 478 -8.13 -9.17 -13.97
C ARG A 478 -8.35 -7.98 -14.88
N TYR A 479 -8.32 -8.19 -16.18
CA TYR A 479 -8.74 -7.19 -17.16
C TYR A 479 -10.25 -6.98 -17.09
N TYR A 480 -11.02 -8.06 -17.24
CA TYR A 480 -12.47 -7.99 -17.42
C TYR A 480 -13.20 -7.48 -16.17
N ILE A 481 -12.72 -7.83 -14.98
CA ILE A 481 -13.29 -7.33 -13.71
C ILE A 481 -13.27 -5.81 -13.62
N ARG A 482 -12.21 -5.15 -14.11
CA ARG A 482 -12.09 -3.69 -14.10
C ARG A 482 -13.13 -3.03 -15.02
N LEU A 483 -13.44 -3.66 -16.12
CA LEU A 483 -14.51 -3.19 -17.01
C LEU A 483 -15.88 -3.28 -16.34
N LEU A 484 -16.15 -4.39 -15.64
CA LEU A 484 -17.40 -4.56 -14.89
C LEU A 484 -17.48 -3.55 -13.73
N GLU A 485 -16.42 -3.34 -12.98
CA GLU A 485 -16.36 -2.35 -11.90
C GLU A 485 -16.52 -0.91 -12.41
N ALA A 486 -15.98 -0.58 -13.59
CA ALA A 486 -16.21 0.72 -14.21
C ALA A 486 -17.70 0.93 -14.55
N ARG A 487 -18.41 -0.12 -14.99
CA ARG A 487 -19.86 -0.06 -15.23
C ARG A 487 -20.64 0.18 -13.93
N GLU A 488 -20.24 -0.46 -12.82
CA GLU A 488 -20.84 -0.20 -11.51
C GLU A 488 -20.59 1.24 -11.02
N SER A 489 -19.39 1.77 -11.29
CA SER A 489 -19.08 3.18 -11.00
C SER A 489 -19.98 4.14 -11.77
N VAL A 490 -20.30 3.83 -13.03
CA VAL A 490 -21.26 4.60 -13.84
C VAL A 490 -22.67 4.55 -13.24
N LYS A 491 -23.09 3.42 -12.64
CA LYS A 491 -24.39 3.35 -11.94
C LYS A 491 -24.44 4.26 -10.71
N ILE A 492 -23.33 4.39 -10.00
CA ILE A 492 -23.25 5.24 -8.80
C ILE A 492 -23.30 6.72 -9.18
N LEU A 493 -22.67 7.11 -10.30
CA LEU A 493 -22.67 8.49 -10.83
C LEU A 493 -24.05 8.95 -11.25
#